data_5a548bf9c2f9e2b7f5106ff437648d86
#
_entry.id   5a548bf9c2f9e2b7f5106ff437648d86
#
_cell.length_a   1.000
_cell.length_b   1.000
_cell.length_c   1.000
_cell.angle_alpha   90.00
_cell.angle_beta   90.00
_cell.angle_gamma   90.00
#
_symmetry.space_group_name_H-M   'P 1'
#
loop_
_entity.id
_entity.type
_entity.pdbx_description
1 polymer ?
#
loop_
_entity_poly.entity_id
_entity_poly.type
_entity_poly.pdbx_seq_one_letter_code
_entity_poly.pdbx_strand_id
1 'polypeptide(L)'
;MSGGGAGDPRDDPDETKSEVIDCSYQNHTKAIFRKGRHRGSTFRRAILDEADLTEGDFSECDFRRASMVEADLMKSAFDGADFRGADLRKARCNLSNFRNCKLKGADLRGIRGKYAIWQGSDWWNAILNEDLEKAIAKKWPRPSDHSDSS
;
A
#
# COMPACT_ATOMS: atom_id res chain seq x y z
N MET A 1 -18.78 29.68 11.49
CA MET A 1 -18.55 29.32 11.20
C MET A 1 -18.06 28.65 10.94
N SER A 2 -18.35 28.35 11.11
CA SER A 2 -17.96 27.80 10.96
C SER A 2 -17.69 27.26 10.29
N GLY A 3 -17.67 27.11 10.43
CA GLY A 3 -17.47 26.37 9.93
C GLY A 3 -17.21 26.05 9.07
N GLY A 4 -17.04 26.55 9.38
CA GLY A 4 -16.37 26.26 8.48
C GLY A 4 -16.62 25.37 7.51
N GLY A 5 -16.11 25.53 6.67
CA GLY A 5 -16.14 24.73 5.57
C GLY A 5 -16.82 23.41 5.70
N ALA A 6 -16.97 23.04 6.88
CA ALA A 6 -17.49 21.72 7.09
C ALA A 6 -18.80 21.52 6.42
N GLY A 7 -19.46 22.57 6.15
CA GLY A 7 -20.81 22.38 5.76
C GLY A 7 -21.11 22.34 4.31
N ASP A 8 -20.28 22.90 3.49
CA ASP A 8 -20.69 23.07 2.10
C ASP A 8 -20.02 22.07 1.17
N PRO A 9 -20.74 21.03 0.76
CA PRO A 9 -20.15 20.03 -0.12
C PRO A 9 -19.75 20.60 -1.47
N ARG A 10 -20.32 21.71 -1.87
CA ARG A 10 -19.95 22.30 -3.17
C ARG A 10 -18.57 22.91 -3.11
N ASP A 11 -18.17 23.35 -1.94
CA ASP A 11 -16.89 23.99 -1.75
C ASP A 11 -15.85 23.04 -1.20
N ASP A 12 -16.20 21.77 -1.10
CA ASP A 12 -15.30 20.80 -0.51
C ASP A 12 -14.29 20.32 -1.53
N PRO A 13 -13.17 21.04 -1.68
CA PRO A 13 -12.10 20.58 -2.54
C PRO A 13 -11.35 19.45 -1.89
N ASP A 14 -11.70 19.13 -0.66
CA ASP A 14 -10.93 18.20 0.14
C ASP A 14 -10.99 16.78 -0.38
N GLU A 15 -11.97 16.50 -1.22
CA GLU A 15 -12.00 15.20 -1.86
C GLU A 15 -10.76 14.94 -2.70
N THR A 16 -10.11 16.00 -3.18
CA THR A 16 -8.93 15.85 -4.01
C THR A 16 -7.65 16.24 -3.31
N LYS A 17 -7.74 16.82 -2.13
CA LYS A 17 -6.56 17.21 -1.38
C LYS A 17 -5.99 16.03 -0.61
N SER A 18 -4.68 15.93 -0.62
CA SER A 18 -3.99 15.00 0.24
C SER A 18 -3.66 15.67 1.55
N GLU A 19 -3.82 14.94 2.61
CA GLU A 19 -3.40 15.37 3.93
C GLU A 19 -2.21 14.54 4.35
N VAL A 20 -1.07 15.19 4.51
CA VAL A 20 0.14 14.50 4.94
C VAL A 20 0.10 14.35 6.45
N ILE A 21 0.11 13.11 6.90
CA ILE A 21 0.08 12.80 8.33
C ILE A 21 1.30 11.99 8.71
N ASP A 22 1.65 12.05 9.97
CA ASP A 22 2.74 11.27 10.53
C ASP A 22 2.19 10.32 11.57
N CYS A 23 2.10 9.06 11.18
CA CYS A 23 1.64 7.99 12.06
C CYS A 23 2.78 7.05 12.43
N SER A 24 4.02 7.51 12.28
CA SER A 24 5.19 6.67 12.56
C SER A 24 5.16 6.14 13.98
N TYR A 25 5.45 4.84 14.12
CA TYR A 25 5.54 4.15 15.41
C TYR A 25 4.23 4.13 16.22
N GLN A 26 3.12 4.51 15.61
CA GLN A 26 1.84 4.54 16.31
C GLN A 26 1.08 3.24 16.09
N ASN A 27 0.25 2.90 17.06
CA ASN A 27 -0.62 1.73 16.96
C ASN A 27 -2.00 2.15 16.47
N HIS A 28 -2.31 1.73 15.26
CA HIS A 28 -3.60 1.99 14.61
C HIS A 28 -4.28 0.68 14.23
N THR A 29 -4.15 -0.34 15.08
CA THR A 29 -4.81 -1.62 14.84
C THR A 29 -6.30 -1.39 14.65
N LYS A 30 -6.85 -1.95 13.56
CA LYS A 30 -8.26 -1.84 13.21
C LYS A 30 -8.74 -0.41 12.95
N ALA A 31 -7.83 0.54 12.80
CA ALA A 31 -8.21 1.91 12.50
C ALA A 31 -8.88 2.02 11.14
N ILE A 32 -9.72 3.04 10.99
CA ILE A 32 -10.45 3.26 9.74
C ILE A 32 -9.80 4.42 8.99
N PHE A 33 -9.13 4.09 7.90
CA PHE A 33 -8.56 5.07 6.96
C PHE A 33 -9.24 4.97 5.61
N ARG A 34 -10.43 4.42 5.57
CA ARG A 34 -11.16 4.24 4.32
C ARG A 34 -11.33 5.56 3.59
N LYS A 35 -11.05 5.55 2.29
CA LYS A 35 -11.10 6.73 1.43
C LYS A 35 -10.16 7.84 1.87
N GLY A 36 -9.18 7.50 2.69
CA GLY A 36 -8.19 8.48 3.13
C GLY A 36 -7.38 9.00 1.97
N ARG A 37 -7.01 10.28 2.04
CA ARG A 37 -6.16 10.89 1.04
C ARG A 37 -4.91 11.38 1.72
N HIS A 38 -3.95 10.46 1.81
CA HIS A 38 -2.76 10.68 2.62
C HIS A 38 -1.47 10.52 1.81
N ARG A 39 -1.51 10.95 0.56
CA ARG A 39 -0.35 10.84 -0.30
C ARG A 39 0.89 11.45 0.37
N GLY A 40 1.99 10.70 0.34
CA GLY A 40 3.24 11.17 0.91
C GLY A 40 3.34 11.12 2.42
N SER A 41 2.36 10.52 3.08
CA SER A 41 2.36 10.41 4.55
C SER A 41 3.30 9.31 5.01
N THR A 42 3.62 9.31 6.31
CA THR A 42 4.46 8.27 6.86
C THR A 42 3.72 7.42 7.87
N PHE A 43 3.86 6.11 7.68
CA PHE A 43 3.37 5.06 8.56
C PHE A 43 4.52 4.14 8.95
N ARG A 44 5.72 4.70 8.95
CA ARG A 44 6.92 3.91 9.24
C ARG A 44 6.80 3.26 10.61
N ARG A 45 6.97 1.94 10.63
CA ARG A 45 6.87 1.13 11.86
C ARG A 45 5.53 1.27 12.59
N ALA A 46 4.51 1.77 11.92
CA ALA A 46 3.17 1.82 12.50
C ALA A 46 2.58 0.41 12.54
N ILE A 47 1.62 0.21 13.43
CA ILE A 47 0.86 -1.04 13.47
C ILE A 47 -0.50 -0.74 12.87
N LEU A 48 -0.76 -1.36 11.72
CA LEU A 48 -2.00 -1.20 10.98
C LEU A 48 -2.69 -2.55 10.78
N ASP A 49 -2.45 -3.47 11.69
CA ASP A 49 -3.05 -4.80 11.59
C ASP A 49 -4.57 -4.67 11.56
N GLU A 50 -5.19 -5.35 10.60
CA GLU A 50 -6.63 -5.33 10.40
C GLU A 50 -7.22 -3.94 10.17
N ALA A 51 -6.40 -2.95 9.85
CA ALA A 51 -6.91 -1.61 9.55
C ALA A 51 -7.59 -1.59 8.19
N ASP A 52 -8.50 -0.65 8.03
CA ASP A 52 -9.24 -0.45 6.77
C ASP A 52 -8.63 0.73 6.02
N LEU A 53 -7.86 0.41 4.97
CA LEU A 53 -7.27 1.41 4.08
C LEU A 53 -7.92 1.33 2.68
N THR A 54 -9.16 0.90 2.61
CA THR A 54 -9.82 0.70 1.32
C THR A 54 -10.14 2.02 0.61
N GLU A 55 -10.09 1.97 -0.72
CA GLU A 55 -10.51 3.06 -1.58
C GLU A 55 -9.76 4.38 -1.32
N GLY A 56 -8.56 4.29 -0.78
CA GLY A 56 -7.78 5.47 -0.43
C GLY A 56 -6.64 5.75 -1.38
N ASP A 57 -6.03 6.90 -1.21
CA ASP A 57 -4.80 7.28 -1.92
C ASP A 57 -3.66 7.36 -0.91
N PHE A 58 -2.82 6.34 -0.93
CA PHE A 58 -1.64 6.25 -0.08
C PHE A 58 -0.37 6.23 -0.95
N SER A 59 -0.48 6.85 -2.12
CA SER A 59 0.67 6.92 -3.03
C SER A 59 1.84 7.59 -2.35
N GLU A 60 3.03 7.09 -2.62
CA GLU A 60 4.29 7.65 -2.11
C GLU A 60 4.38 7.70 -0.59
N CYS A 61 3.53 6.94 0.10
CA CYS A 61 3.61 6.84 1.55
C CYS A 61 4.77 5.95 1.98
N ASP A 62 5.26 6.23 3.17
CA ASP A 62 6.32 5.44 3.78
C ASP A 62 5.69 4.42 4.72
N PHE A 63 5.70 3.15 4.30
CA PHE A 63 5.22 2.03 5.12
C PHE A 63 6.38 1.13 5.55
N ARG A 64 7.59 1.68 5.57
CA ARG A 64 8.74 0.85 5.93
C ARG A 64 8.53 0.21 7.31
N ARG A 65 8.70 -1.10 7.35
CA ARG A 65 8.60 -1.90 8.57
C ARG A 65 7.26 -1.76 9.31
N ALA A 66 6.23 -1.30 8.62
CA ALA A 66 4.89 -1.26 9.19
C ALA A 66 4.36 -2.68 9.32
N SER A 67 3.52 -2.92 10.32
CA SER A 67 2.79 -4.16 10.44
C SER A 67 1.40 -3.95 9.88
N MET A 68 1.05 -4.73 8.86
CA MET A 68 -0.22 -4.58 8.15
C MET A 68 -0.87 -5.96 7.96
N VAL A 69 -0.72 -6.80 8.97
CA VAL A 69 -1.24 -8.17 8.91
C VAL A 69 -2.76 -8.13 8.82
N GLU A 70 -3.30 -8.81 7.81
CA GLU A 70 -4.74 -8.87 7.58
C GLU A 70 -5.40 -7.49 7.35
N ALA A 71 -4.61 -6.48 7.04
CA ALA A 71 -5.17 -5.17 6.70
C ALA A 71 -5.93 -5.25 5.39
N ASP A 72 -6.91 -4.37 5.24
CA ASP A 72 -7.71 -4.30 4.03
C ASP A 72 -7.23 -3.12 3.18
N LEU A 73 -6.57 -3.44 2.07
CA LEU A 73 -5.98 -2.46 1.18
C LEU A 73 -6.70 -2.42 -0.17
N MET A 74 -7.90 -2.97 -0.24
CA MET A 74 -8.58 -3.15 -1.52
C MET A 74 -8.92 -1.83 -2.19
N LYS A 75 -8.79 -1.81 -3.51
CA LYS A 75 -9.20 -0.69 -4.36
C LYS A 75 -8.47 0.60 -4.01
N SER A 76 -7.25 0.51 -3.50
CA SER A 76 -6.50 1.68 -3.08
C SER A 76 -5.26 1.89 -3.94
N ALA A 77 -4.77 3.11 -3.95
CA ALA A 77 -3.57 3.48 -4.66
C ALA A 77 -2.38 3.53 -3.71
N PHE A 78 -1.34 2.79 -4.07
CA PHE A 78 -0.07 2.77 -3.34
C PHE A 78 1.09 3.05 -4.29
N ASP A 79 0.83 3.79 -5.36
CA ASP A 79 1.86 4.08 -6.36
C ASP A 79 3.09 4.69 -5.70
N GLY A 80 4.24 4.10 -5.94
CA GLY A 80 5.49 4.63 -5.41
C GLY A 80 5.68 4.51 -3.92
N ALA A 81 4.82 3.78 -3.23
CA ALA A 81 4.94 3.63 -1.79
C ALA A 81 6.14 2.74 -1.43
N ASP A 82 6.66 2.94 -0.25
CA ASP A 82 7.81 2.21 0.26
C ASP A 82 7.36 1.23 1.32
N PHE A 83 7.34 -0.06 0.96
CA PHE A 83 6.95 -1.14 1.86
C PHE A 83 8.14 -1.97 2.33
N ARG A 84 9.35 -1.45 2.24
CA ARG A 84 10.52 -2.24 2.61
C ARG A 84 10.40 -2.74 4.04
N GLY A 85 10.53 -4.04 4.21
CA GLY A 85 10.45 -4.68 5.52
C GLY A 85 9.07 -4.70 6.15
N ALA A 86 8.01 -4.28 5.44
CA ALA A 86 6.66 -4.29 5.98
C ALA A 86 6.10 -5.71 6.04
N ASP A 87 5.21 -5.94 6.97
CA ASP A 87 4.53 -7.22 7.10
C ASP A 87 3.10 -7.09 6.59
N LEU A 88 2.87 -7.63 5.39
CA LEU A 88 1.55 -7.59 4.76
C LEU A 88 0.90 -8.98 4.71
N ARG A 89 1.32 -9.88 5.59
CA ARG A 89 0.77 -11.24 5.54
C ARG A 89 -0.75 -11.21 5.61
N LYS A 90 -1.37 -11.95 4.69
CA LYS A 90 -2.82 -12.12 4.62
C LYS A 90 -3.59 -10.80 4.39
N ALA A 91 -2.92 -9.75 3.95
CA ALA A 91 -3.61 -8.50 3.62
C ALA A 91 -4.49 -8.72 2.39
N ARG A 92 -5.56 -7.96 2.31
CA ARG A 92 -6.45 -7.98 1.15
C ARG A 92 -6.04 -6.87 0.22
N CYS A 93 -5.58 -7.25 -0.97
CA CYS A 93 -5.01 -6.30 -1.92
C CYS A 93 -5.71 -6.32 -3.28
N ASN A 94 -6.91 -6.90 -3.33
CA ASN A 94 -7.62 -6.99 -4.60
C ASN A 94 -7.87 -5.62 -5.21
N LEU A 95 -7.61 -5.48 -6.50
CA LEU A 95 -7.86 -4.26 -7.25
C LEU A 95 -7.03 -3.07 -6.77
N SER A 96 -5.94 -3.33 -6.07
CA SER A 96 -5.08 -2.26 -5.58
C SER A 96 -3.92 -2.02 -6.52
N ASN A 97 -3.36 -0.83 -6.45
CA ASN A 97 -2.28 -0.42 -7.33
C ASN A 97 -0.98 -0.29 -6.55
N PHE A 98 -0.03 -1.18 -6.88
CA PHE A 98 1.30 -1.19 -6.27
C PHE A 98 2.38 -0.84 -7.30
N ARG A 99 2.05 0.02 -8.25
CA ARG A 99 3.04 0.44 -9.23
C ARG A 99 4.22 1.11 -8.57
N ASN A 100 5.40 0.75 -9.03
CA ASN A 100 6.64 1.40 -8.61
C ASN A 100 6.88 1.34 -7.10
N CYS A 101 6.29 0.36 -6.42
CA CYS A 101 6.52 0.19 -4.99
C CYS A 101 7.88 -0.43 -4.72
N LYS A 102 8.45 -0.08 -3.58
CA LYS A 102 9.66 -0.71 -3.07
C LYS A 102 9.24 -1.80 -2.11
N LEU A 103 9.63 -3.03 -2.39
CA LEU A 103 9.12 -4.19 -1.67
C LEU A 103 10.20 -5.08 -1.05
N LYS A 104 11.46 -4.61 -1.05
CA LYS A 104 12.54 -5.44 -0.51
C LYS A 104 12.26 -5.82 0.94
N GLY A 105 12.22 -7.12 1.19
CA GLY A 105 11.98 -7.63 2.54
C GLY A 105 10.54 -7.53 3.01
N ALA A 106 9.63 -7.02 2.19
CA ALA A 106 8.22 -7.03 2.55
C ALA A 106 7.70 -8.47 2.55
N ASP A 107 6.88 -8.81 3.53
CA ASP A 107 6.31 -10.15 3.61
C ASP A 107 4.92 -10.12 3.02
N LEU A 108 4.77 -10.72 1.84
CA LEU A 108 3.51 -10.73 1.10
C LEU A 108 2.82 -12.09 1.17
N ARG A 109 3.24 -12.97 2.05
CA ARG A 109 2.67 -14.32 2.06
C ARG A 109 1.20 -14.27 2.44
N GLY A 110 0.42 -14.99 1.67
CA GLY A 110 -1.02 -15.11 1.93
C GLY A 110 -1.86 -13.91 1.54
N ILE A 111 -1.30 -12.92 0.85
CA ILE A 111 -2.12 -11.80 0.39
C ILE A 111 -3.14 -12.28 -0.64
N ARG A 112 -4.23 -11.55 -0.72
CA ARG A 112 -5.23 -11.74 -1.78
C ARG A 112 -5.10 -10.57 -2.73
N GLY A 113 -4.51 -10.83 -3.89
CA GLY A 113 -4.15 -9.75 -4.82
C GLY A 113 -4.77 -9.87 -6.19
N LYS A 114 -6.00 -10.38 -6.28
CA LYS A 114 -6.65 -10.50 -7.58
C LYS A 114 -6.81 -9.12 -8.21
N TYR A 115 -6.33 -8.99 -9.43
CA TYR A 115 -6.35 -7.74 -10.17
C TYR A 115 -5.49 -6.62 -9.55
N ALA A 116 -4.62 -6.95 -8.63
CA ALA A 116 -3.63 -5.97 -8.15
C ALA A 116 -2.61 -5.71 -9.25
N ILE A 117 -2.06 -4.51 -9.28
CA ILE A 117 -1.10 -4.10 -10.30
C ILE A 117 0.27 -3.94 -9.65
N TRP A 118 1.27 -4.66 -10.18
CA TRP A 118 2.62 -4.69 -9.62
C TRP A 118 3.66 -4.08 -10.55
N GLN A 119 3.22 -3.43 -11.62
CA GLN A 119 4.12 -2.89 -12.62
C GLN A 119 5.16 -1.95 -12.01
N GLY A 120 6.41 -2.18 -12.33
CA GLY A 120 7.50 -1.31 -11.86
C GLY A 120 7.92 -1.55 -10.41
N SER A 121 7.23 -2.42 -9.69
CA SER A 121 7.65 -2.76 -8.33
C SER A 121 8.72 -3.85 -8.38
N ASP A 122 9.53 -3.91 -7.34
CA ASP A 122 10.55 -4.96 -7.21
C ASP A 122 10.03 -6.14 -6.39
N TRP A 123 8.86 -6.64 -6.78
CA TRP A 123 8.15 -7.69 -6.05
C TRP A 123 9.03 -8.93 -5.81
N TRP A 124 10.01 -9.20 -6.68
CA TRP A 124 10.86 -10.38 -6.55
C TRP A 124 11.81 -10.28 -5.34
N ASN A 125 11.94 -9.12 -4.74
CA ASN A 125 12.73 -8.92 -3.52
C ASN A 125 11.89 -9.09 -2.25
N ALA A 126 10.60 -9.33 -2.40
CA ALA A 126 9.71 -9.56 -1.27
C ALA A 126 9.70 -11.03 -0.87
N ILE A 127 9.12 -11.31 0.27
CA ILE A 127 8.92 -12.68 0.73
C ILE A 127 7.57 -13.13 0.21
N LEU A 128 7.56 -14.18 -0.60
CA LEU A 128 6.38 -14.64 -1.31
C LEU A 128 6.18 -16.12 -1.10
N ASN A 129 4.91 -16.56 -1.10
CA ASN A 129 4.64 -17.98 -1.25
C ASN A 129 4.69 -18.31 -2.75
N GLU A 130 4.91 -19.57 -3.06
CA GLU A 130 5.17 -20.00 -4.43
C GLU A 130 4.07 -19.63 -5.40
N ASP A 131 2.82 -19.84 -5.02
CA ASP A 131 1.70 -19.55 -5.91
C ASP A 131 1.61 -18.06 -6.24
N LEU A 132 1.85 -17.22 -5.26
CA LEU A 132 1.81 -15.78 -5.45
C LEU A 132 2.95 -15.34 -6.37
N GLU A 133 4.13 -15.88 -6.16
CA GLU A 133 5.28 -15.56 -7.01
C GLU A 133 4.98 -15.89 -8.46
N LYS A 134 4.44 -17.07 -8.71
CA LYS A 134 4.11 -17.49 -10.07
C LYS A 134 3.07 -16.57 -10.70
N ALA A 135 2.05 -16.22 -9.93
CA ALA A 135 0.97 -15.38 -10.43
C ALA A 135 1.47 -13.99 -10.81
N ILE A 136 2.30 -13.40 -9.99
CA ILE A 136 2.83 -12.07 -10.28
C ILE A 136 3.81 -12.11 -11.44
N ALA A 137 4.72 -13.08 -11.43
CA ALA A 137 5.74 -13.21 -12.46
C ALA A 137 5.16 -13.42 -13.85
N LYS A 138 4.01 -14.07 -13.91
CA LYS A 138 3.35 -14.33 -15.19
C LYS A 138 2.96 -13.04 -15.89
N LYS A 139 2.54 -12.05 -15.13
CA LYS A 139 2.01 -10.81 -15.68
C LYS A 139 3.04 -9.69 -15.66
N TRP A 140 3.87 -9.65 -14.64
CA TRP A 140 4.92 -8.64 -14.50
C TRP A 140 6.26 -9.33 -14.22
N PRO A 141 6.84 -9.99 -15.20
CA PRO A 141 8.11 -10.68 -14.97
C PRO A 141 9.16 -9.70 -14.49
N ARG A 142 10.00 -10.19 -13.60
CA ARG A 142 11.09 -9.34 -13.14
C ARG A 142 12.00 -9.04 -14.30
N PRO A 143 12.71 -7.93 -14.25
CA PRO A 143 13.62 -7.58 -15.34
C PRO A 143 14.53 -8.76 -15.66
N SER A 144 14.75 -8.95 -16.94
CA SER A 144 15.57 -10.04 -17.39
C SER A 144 16.97 -9.88 -16.84
N ASP A 145 17.55 -11.01 -16.44
CA ASP A 145 18.92 -11.02 -16.00
C ASP A 145 19.87 -11.15 -17.17
N HIS A 146 19.47 -10.62 -18.32
CA HIS A 146 20.35 -10.64 -19.49
C HIS A 146 21.72 -10.09 -19.19
N SER A 147 21.75 -9.03 -18.42
CA SER A 147 23.01 -8.45 -18.03
C SER A 147 23.84 -9.41 -17.21
N ASP A 148 23.17 -10.28 -16.47
CA ASP A 148 23.87 -11.23 -15.63
C ASP A 148 24.32 -12.44 -16.38
N SER A 149 23.67 -12.70 -17.49
CA SER A 149 24.02 -13.87 -18.29
C SER A 149 25.17 -13.62 -19.22
N SER A 150 25.57 -12.40 -19.31
CA SER A 150 26.68 -12.03 -20.20
C SER A 150 28.04 -12.36 -19.62
#